data_62b4d017d9e70c3869c46ce215943b96
#
_entry.id   62b4d017d9e70c3869c46ce215943b96
#
_cell.length_a   1.000
_cell.length_b   1.000
_cell.length_c   1.000
_cell.angle_alpha   90.00
_cell.angle_beta   90.00
_cell.angle_gamma   90.00
#
_symmetry.space_group_name_H-M   'P 1'
#
loop_
_entity.id
_entity.type
_entity.pdbx_description
1 polymer ?
#
loop_
_entity_poly.entity_id
_entity_poly.type
_entity_poly.pdbx_seq_one_letter_code
_entity_poly.pdbx_strand_id
1 'polypeptide(L)'
;MANPVFSEKVFRSTVTAKDTGVMTVGGTAIKSLVLIFMVLIGAMYTWKVAYEAINPASVQPWMYGGAIGGFVVAMIISFKPIWAQYLAPIYAVLEGLFLGGISAIFSQAFATTAPGIVMNATLLTMLTAVVMLLIYRAKIIKVDGKFARIMMIALGTIMLYYISTWILSMFGVNLTMLHNSGPLSIGISLVIVGVAAFMLLLDFNFIEKASEAGAPKYMEWYGAFGLMVTLVWLYLEILQLLAKFAGNRN
;
A
#
# COMPACT_ATOMS: atom_id res chain seq x y z
N MET A 1 7.52 -12.12 14.10
CA MET A 1 7.83 -10.72 13.81
C MET A 1 7.60 -10.53 12.32
N ALA A 2 6.44 -10.05 11.91
CA ALA A 2 6.05 -10.15 10.48
C ALA A 2 5.88 -8.78 9.90
N ASN A 3 5.82 -7.75 10.14
CA ASN A 3 5.86 -6.41 9.54
C ASN A 3 6.65 -5.49 10.48
N PRO A 4 7.66 -4.72 10.02
CA PRO A 4 8.36 -3.78 10.91
C PRO A 4 7.40 -2.80 11.61
N VAL A 5 6.23 -2.55 11.01
CA VAL A 5 5.14 -1.78 11.60
C VAL A 5 4.43 -2.58 12.73
N PHE A 6 4.48 -3.92 12.72
CA PHE A 6 3.75 -4.80 13.63
C PHE A 6 4.69 -5.67 14.51
N SER A 7 5.65 -5.09 15.19
CA SER A 7 6.53 -5.85 16.08
C SER A 7 5.85 -6.15 17.43
N GLU A 8 6.18 -7.32 18.02
CA GLU A 8 5.70 -7.76 19.33
C GLU A 8 6.06 -6.79 20.48
N LYS A 9 7.15 -5.99 20.27
CA LYS A 9 7.55 -4.91 21.19
C LYS A 9 6.53 -3.78 21.25
N VAL A 10 5.94 -3.42 20.10
CA VAL A 10 4.87 -2.41 20.02
C VAL A 10 3.64 -2.91 20.79
N PHE A 11 3.36 -4.20 20.72
CA PHE A 11 2.23 -4.82 21.43
C PHE A 11 2.39 -4.77 22.96
N ARG A 12 3.57 -5.10 23.48
CA ARG A 12 3.81 -5.11 24.94
C ARG A 12 3.88 -3.70 25.56
N SER A 13 4.38 -2.72 24.83
CA SER A 13 4.44 -1.33 25.34
C SER A 13 3.08 -0.64 25.40
N THR A 14 2.07 -1.17 24.71
CA THR A 14 0.74 -0.58 24.58
C THR A 14 -0.28 -1.06 25.60
N VAL A 15 -0.05 -2.19 26.27
CA VAL A 15 -0.95 -2.74 27.31
C VAL A 15 -0.99 -1.85 28.58
N THR A 16 -0.05 -0.93 28.76
CA THR A 16 0.04 -0.06 29.92
C THR A 16 -0.66 1.30 29.79
N ALA A 17 -1.22 1.63 28.63
CA ALA A 17 -1.97 2.88 28.47
C ALA A 17 -3.41 2.70 28.96
N LYS A 18 -3.77 3.45 29.98
CA LYS A 18 -5.13 3.63 30.53
C LYS A 18 -6.03 4.26 29.47
N ASP A 19 -6.46 3.49 28.46
CA ASP A 19 -7.32 4.01 27.41
C ASP A 19 -8.75 3.45 27.52
N THR A 20 -9.70 4.27 27.21
CA THR A 20 -11.14 4.15 27.44
C THR A 20 -11.87 3.18 26.52
N GLY A 21 -11.18 2.20 25.93
CA GLY A 21 -11.79 1.19 25.07
C GLY A 21 -10.80 0.20 24.46
N VAL A 22 -11.33 -0.96 24.05
CA VAL A 22 -10.59 -2.07 23.45
C VAL A 22 -10.74 -2.03 21.92
N MET A 23 -9.68 -2.41 21.22
CA MET A 23 -9.67 -2.57 19.77
C MET A 23 -10.69 -3.63 19.33
N THR A 24 -11.37 -3.37 18.22
CA THR A 24 -12.29 -4.30 17.58
C THR A 24 -11.96 -4.44 16.09
N VAL A 25 -12.18 -5.63 15.52
CA VAL A 25 -12.04 -5.86 14.07
C VAL A 25 -12.98 -4.93 13.28
N GLY A 26 -14.23 -4.80 13.74
CA GLY A 26 -15.23 -3.90 13.11
C GLY A 26 -14.81 -2.43 13.16
N GLY A 27 -14.26 -1.97 14.31
CA GLY A 27 -13.75 -0.61 14.44
C GLY A 27 -12.57 -0.34 13.51
N THR A 28 -11.66 -1.30 13.33
CA THR A 28 -10.56 -1.20 12.38
C THR A 28 -11.06 -1.14 10.94
N ALA A 29 -12.05 -1.97 10.58
CA ALA A 29 -12.64 -1.96 9.24
C ALA A 29 -13.28 -0.60 8.90
N ILE A 30 -14.04 -0.01 9.85
CA ILE A 30 -14.63 1.32 9.66
C ILE A 30 -13.53 2.37 9.45
N LYS A 31 -12.46 2.35 10.26
CA LYS A 31 -11.34 3.29 10.10
C LYS A 31 -10.61 3.09 8.78
N SER A 32 -10.45 1.85 8.32
CA SER A 32 -9.89 1.57 6.99
C SER A 32 -10.74 2.19 5.88
N LEU A 33 -12.07 2.07 5.94
CA LEU A 33 -12.98 2.71 4.98
C LEU A 33 -12.87 4.24 5.01
N VAL A 34 -12.78 4.84 6.21
CA VAL A 34 -12.57 6.29 6.36
C VAL A 34 -11.25 6.73 5.70
N LEU A 35 -10.16 5.99 5.94
CA LEU A 35 -8.87 6.30 5.34
C LEU A 35 -8.90 6.13 3.81
N ILE A 36 -9.52 5.07 3.28
CA ILE A 36 -9.71 4.88 1.83
C ILE A 36 -10.47 6.08 1.22
N PHE A 37 -11.53 6.53 1.88
CA PHE A 37 -12.28 7.70 1.43
C PHE A 37 -11.41 8.97 1.40
N MET A 38 -10.54 9.17 2.40
CA MET A 38 -9.59 10.29 2.43
C MET A 38 -8.54 10.19 1.32
N VAL A 39 -8.04 8.99 1.02
CA VAL A 39 -7.16 8.76 -0.15
C VAL A 39 -7.87 9.17 -1.44
N LEU A 40 -9.14 8.78 -1.62
CA LEU A 40 -9.90 9.15 -2.80
C LEU A 40 -10.08 10.65 -2.94
N ILE A 41 -10.33 11.38 -1.85
CA ILE A 41 -10.41 12.85 -1.87
C ILE A 41 -9.07 13.46 -2.34
N GLY A 42 -7.95 13.03 -1.77
CA GLY A 42 -6.62 13.49 -2.19
C GLY A 42 -6.33 13.16 -3.66
N ALA A 43 -6.69 11.93 -4.08
CA ALA A 43 -6.50 11.48 -5.46
C ALA A 43 -7.35 12.26 -6.46
N MET A 44 -8.61 12.53 -6.14
CA MET A 44 -9.48 13.36 -6.99
C MET A 44 -8.94 14.77 -7.17
N TYR A 45 -8.36 15.36 -6.12
CA TYR A 45 -7.75 16.69 -6.22
C TYR A 45 -6.59 16.71 -7.22
N THR A 46 -5.61 15.83 -7.08
CA THR A 46 -4.46 15.77 -8.00
C THR A 46 -4.85 15.32 -9.41
N TRP A 47 -5.83 14.43 -9.51
CA TRP A 47 -6.44 14.05 -10.80
C TRP A 47 -7.01 15.27 -11.52
N LYS A 48 -7.82 16.08 -10.82
CA LYS A 48 -8.37 17.31 -11.36
C LYS A 48 -7.27 18.27 -11.82
N VAL A 49 -6.26 18.50 -10.95
CA VAL A 49 -5.10 19.35 -11.31
C VAL A 49 -4.39 18.86 -12.56
N ALA A 50 -4.23 17.54 -12.74
CA ALA A 50 -3.55 16.96 -13.91
C ALA A 50 -4.30 17.16 -15.23
N TYR A 51 -5.62 17.22 -15.20
CA TYR A 51 -6.47 17.35 -16.41
C TYR A 51 -6.91 18.79 -16.73
N GLU A 52 -7.02 19.65 -15.72
CA GLU A 52 -7.45 21.05 -15.91
C GLU A 52 -6.28 22.02 -16.07
N ALA A 53 -5.07 21.65 -15.65
CA ALA A 53 -3.92 22.53 -15.74
C ALA A 53 -3.40 22.65 -17.19
N ILE A 54 -3.06 23.87 -17.59
CA ILE A 54 -2.43 24.18 -18.89
C ILE A 54 -1.04 23.48 -18.99
N ASN A 55 -0.36 23.34 -17.86
CA ASN A 55 0.95 22.69 -17.78
C ASN A 55 0.85 21.35 -17.00
N PRO A 56 1.11 20.20 -17.65
CA PRO A 56 1.11 18.89 -16.98
C PRO A 56 2.08 18.80 -15.80
N ALA A 57 3.12 19.64 -15.74
CA ALA A 57 4.08 19.67 -14.64
C ALA A 57 3.46 20.21 -13.33
N SER A 58 2.30 20.87 -13.37
CA SER A 58 1.65 21.44 -12.17
C SER A 58 1.18 20.39 -11.16
N VAL A 59 1.03 19.12 -11.55
CA VAL A 59 0.70 18.02 -10.65
C VAL A 59 1.90 17.51 -9.85
N GLN A 60 3.12 17.70 -10.38
CA GLN A 60 4.35 17.14 -9.80
C GLN A 60 4.61 17.59 -8.35
N PRO A 61 4.47 18.88 -7.97
CA PRO A 61 4.68 19.30 -6.58
C PRO A 61 3.74 18.59 -5.60
N TRP A 62 2.48 18.41 -5.98
CA TRP A 62 1.49 17.70 -5.15
C TRP A 62 1.80 16.20 -5.04
N MET A 63 2.20 15.57 -6.13
CA MET A 63 2.59 14.18 -6.17
C MET A 63 3.84 13.91 -5.33
N TYR A 64 4.92 14.68 -5.54
CA TYR A 64 6.15 14.49 -4.75
C TYR A 64 5.98 14.94 -3.29
N GLY A 65 5.24 16.01 -3.05
CA GLY A 65 4.89 16.45 -1.69
C GLY A 65 4.07 15.39 -0.95
N GLY A 66 3.12 14.77 -1.63
CA GLY A 66 2.34 13.64 -1.11
C GLY A 66 3.20 12.44 -0.78
N ALA A 67 4.07 12.01 -1.70
CA ALA A 67 4.97 10.87 -1.51
C ALA A 67 5.96 11.09 -0.35
N ILE A 68 6.66 12.24 -0.33
CA ILE A 68 7.64 12.53 0.72
C ILE A 68 6.94 12.75 2.07
N GLY A 69 5.86 13.54 2.08
CA GLY A 69 5.08 13.81 3.30
C GLY A 69 4.43 12.53 3.83
N GLY A 70 3.85 11.71 2.97
CA GLY A 70 3.28 10.39 3.31
C GLY A 70 4.35 9.48 3.91
N PHE A 71 5.53 9.38 3.28
CA PHE A 71 6.63 8.59 3.80
C PHE A 71 7.07 9.05 5.20
N VAL A 72 7.25 10.35 5.42
CA VAL A 72 7.63 10.90 6.74
C VAL A 72 6.56 10.58 7.80
N VAL A 73 5.29 10.79 7.47
CA VAL A 73 4.18 10.49 8.38
C VAL A 73 4.10 8.99 8.67
N ALA A 74 4.27 8.14 7.66
CA ALA A 74 4.31 6.68 7.83
C ALA A 74 5.44 6.24 8.76
N MET A 75 6.64 6.83 8.63
CA MET A 75 7.76 6.59 9.53
C MET A 75 7.42 6.98 10.98
N ILE A 76 6.81 8.14 11.19
CA ILE A 76 6.40 8.58 12.53
C ILE A 76 5.38 7.61 13.14
N ILE A 77 4.36 7.20 12.39
CA ILE A 77 3.36 6.24 12.86
C ILE A 77 4.02 4.89 13.21
N SER A 78 4.95 4.42 12.40
CA SER A 78 5.66 3.15 12.62
C SER A 78 6.45 3.13 13.92
N PHE A 79 7.06 4.25 14.30
CA PHE A 79 7.79 4.38 15.57
C PHE A 79 6.91 4.75 16.77
N LYS A 80 5.78 5.44 16.53
CA LYS A 80 4.87 5.92 17.58
C LYS A 80 3.42 5.55 17.25
N PRO A 81 3.01 4.28 17.41
CA PRO A 81 1.67 3.79 17.06
C PRO A 81 0.51 4.54 17.71
N ILE A 82 0.71 5.11 18.91
CA ILE A 82 -0.30 5.91 19.61
C ILE A 82 -0.72 7.16 18.80
N TRP A 83 0.15 7.67 17.94
CA TRP A 83 -0.13 8.82 17.10
C TRP A 83 -0.90 8.45 15.82
N ALA A 84 -1.12 7.16 15.56
CA ALA A 84 -1.86 6.71 14.39
C ALA A 84 -3.27 7.33 14.31
N GLN A 85 -3.93 7.53 15.43
CA GLN A 85 -5.27 8.14 15.46
C GLN A 85 -5.33 9.57 14.89
N TYR A 86 -4.22 10.31 14.92
CA TYR A 86 -4.12 11.67 14.38
C TYR A 86 -3.43 11.68 13.01
N LEU A 87 -2.41 10.87 12.84
CA LEU A 87 -1.54 10.91 11.68
C LEU A 87 -2.01 10.01 10.53
N ALA A 88 -2.77 8.93 10.80
CA ALA A 88 -3.27 8.09 9.71
C ALA A 88 -4.20 8.82 8.74
N PRO A 89 -5.13 9.71 9.20
CA PRO A 89 -5.89 10.57 8.30
C PRO A 89 -5.01 11.50 7.44
N ILE A 90 -3.98 12.09 8.03
CA ILE A 90 -3.03 12.96 7.31
C ILE A 90 -2.26 12.14 6.26
N TYR A 91 -1.76 10.97 6.66
CA TYR A 91 -1.12 10.02 5.74
C TYR A 91 -2.03 9.68 4.56
N ALA A 92 -3.30 9.37 4.83
CA ALA A 92 -4.26 8.99 3.79
C ALA A 92 -4.46 10.10 2.74
N VAL A 93 -4.55 11.37 3.15
CA VAL A 93 -4.66 12.49 2.22
C VAL A 93 -3.38 12.66 1.41
N LEU A 94 -2.21 12.63 2.05
CA LEU A 94 -0.91 12.74 1.37
C LEU A 94 -0.69 11.61 0.37
N GLU A 95 -1.02 10.39 0.75
CA GLU A 95 -0.94 9.23 -0.13
C GLU A 95 -1.92 9.35 -1.30
N GLY A 96 -3.11 9.89 -1.04
CA GLY A 96 -4.09 10.22 -2.09
C GLY A 96 -3.53 11.21 -3.11
N LEU A 97 -2.88 12.28 -2.66
CA LEU A 97 -2.23 13.25 -3.56
C LEU A 97 -1.18 12.57 -4.45
N PHE A 98 -0.37 11.67 -3.89
CA PHE A 98 0.60 10.89 -4.65
C PHE A 98 -0.09 9.95 -5.65
N LEU A 99 -1.03 9.14 -5.19
CA LEU A 99 -1.71 8.15 -6.03
C LEU A 99 -2.52 8.79 -7.17
N GLY A 100 -3.20 9.90 -6.92
CA GLY A 100 -3.95 10.60 -7.94
C GLY A 100 -3.03 11.16 -9.03
N GLY A 101 -1.87 11.73 -8.65
CA GLY A 101 -0.87 12.22 -9.58
C GLY A 101 -0.27 11.12 -10.46
N ILE A 102 0.19 10.04 -9.85
CA ILE A 102 0.77 8.90 -10.59
C ILE A 102 -0.28 8.23 -11.48
N SER A 103 -1.50 8.06 -11.00
CA SER A 103 -2.62 7.49 -11.77
C SER A 103 -2.96 8.33 -13.00
N ALA A 104 -2.95 9.67 -12.88
CA ALA A 104 -3.18 10.57 -14.00
C ALA A 104 -2.07 10.46 -15.06
N ILE A 105 -0.80 10.36 -14.64
CA ILE A 105 0.33 10.12 -15.55
C ILE A 105 0.14 8.81 -16.31
N PHE A 106 -0.18 7.71 -15.63
CA PHE A 106 -0.42 6.43 -16.30
C PHE A 106 -1.65 6.48 -17.22
N SER A 107 -2.73 7.13 -16.81
CA SER A 107 -3.94 7.28 -17.65
C SER A 107 -3.64 8.04 -18.95
N GLN A 108 -2.82 9.09 -18.90
CA GLN A 108 -2.40 9.85 -20.07
C GLN A 108 -1.43 9.07 -20.95
N ALA A 109 -0.42 8.42 -20.35
CA ALA A 109 0.59 7.66 -21.07
C ALA A 109 0.00 6.46 -21.84
N PHE A 110 -1.05 5.85 -21.29
CA PHE A 110 -1.70 4.66 -21.85
C PHE A 110 -3.11 4.95 -22.42
N ALA A 111 -3.42 6.22 -22.72
CA ALA A 111 -4.74 6.61 -23.20
C ALA A 111 -5.19 5.88 -24.48
N THR A 112 -4.26 5.57 -25.37
CA THR A 112 -4.51 4.87 -26.65
C THR A 112 -4.36 3.36 -26.56
N THR A 113 -3.39 2.85 -25.78
CA THR A 113 -3.04 1.42 -25.75
C THR A 113 -3.80 0.64 -24.67
N ALA A 114 -4.16 1.29 -23.57
CA ALA A 114 -4.93 0.70 -22.47
C ALA A 114 -5.88 1.73 -21.83
N PRO A 115 -6.93 2.18 -22.55
CA PRO A 115 -7.89 3.11 -22.00
C PRO A 115 -8.55 2.51 -20.75
N GLY A 116 -8.63 3.28 -19.67
CA GLY A 116 -9.19 2.82 -18.39
C GLY A 116 -8.24 2.00 -17.52
N ILE A 117 -6.92 2.00 -17.79
CA ILE A 117 -5.91 1.25 -17.01
C ILE A 117 -6.01 1.51 -15.50
N VAL A 118 -6.26 2.75 -15.09
CA VAL A 118 -6.41 3.16 -13.67
C VAL A 118 -7.66 2.55 -13.05
N MET A 119 -8.78 2.55 -13.75
CA MET A 119 -10.02 1.93 -13.29
C MET A 119 -9.83 0.42 -13.12
N ASN A 120 -9.20 -0.23 -14.09
CA ASN A 120 -8.90 -1.67 -14.03
C ASN A 120 -7.96 -2.00 -12.86
N ALA A 121 -6.90 -1.20 -12.64
CA ALA A 121 -6.01 -1.37 -11.50
C ALA A 121 -6.75 -1.24 -10.17
N THR A 122 -7.60 -0.23 -10.03
CA THR A 122 -8.41 0.00 -8.83
C THR A 122 -9.35 -1.17 -8.56
N LEU A 123 -10.10 -1.60 -9.57
CA LEU A 123 -11.02 -2.74 -9.44
C LEU A 123 -10.27 -4.03 -9.09
N LEU A 124 -9.16 -4.34 -9.75
CA LEU A 124 -8.36 -5.52 -9.44
C LEU A 124 -7.80 -5.47 -8.02
N THR A 125 -7.35 -4.31 -7.55
CA THR A 125 -6.88 -4.15 -6.17
C THR A 125 -7.98 -4.43 -5.17
N MET A 126 -9.16 -3.85 -5.35
CA MET A 126 -10.31 -4.05 -4.45
C MET A 126 -10.80 -5.50 -4.49
N LEU A 127 -10.90 -6.11 -5.67
CA LEU A 127 -11.27 -7.52 -5.81
C LEU A 127 -10.24 -8.44 -5.15
N THR A 128 -8.95 -8.18 -5.33
CA THR A 128 -7.88 -8.94 -4.66
C THR A 128 -7.99 -8.83 -3.15
N ALA A 129 -8.23 -7.63 -2.61
CA ALA A 129 -8.42 -7.45 -1.17
C ALA A 129 -9.63 -8.24 -0.64
N VAL A 130 -10.76 -8.22 -1.36
CA VAL A 130 -11.96 -8.99 -0.98
C VAL A 130 -11.67 -10.50 -1.05
N VAL A 131 -11.04 -10.98 -2.11
CA VAL A 131 -10.68 -12.40 -2.26
C VAL A 131 -9.74 -12.84 -1.14
N MET A 132 -8.71 -12.05 -0.82
CA MET A 132 -7.80 -12.35 0.27
C MET A 132 -8.48 -12.35 1.64
N LEU A 133 -9.44 -11.45 1.86
CA LEU A 133 -10.25 -11.47 3.08
C LEU A 133 -11.11 -12.75 3.18
N LEU A 134 -11.70 -13.19 2.07
CA LEU A 134 -12.47 -14.44 2.03
C LEU A 134 -11.59 -15.67 2.26
N ILE A 135 -10.40 -15.74 1.65
CA ILE A 135 -9.40 -16.79 1.87
C ILE A 135 -8.97 -16.83 3.35
N TYR A 136 -8.75 -15.65 3.95
CA TYR A 136 -8.40 -15.53 5.36
C TYR A 136 -9.54 -16.05 6.26
N ARG A 137 -10.77 -15.57 6.03
CA ARG A 137 -11.95 -15.99 6.79
C ARG A 137 -12.26 -17.49 6.66
N ALA A 138 -12.11 -18.04 5.47
CA ALA A 138 -12.29 -19.45 5.19
C ALA A 138 -11.14 -20.33 5.74
N LYS A 139 -10.09 -19.72 6.30
CA LYS A 139 -8.89 -20.41 6.81
C LYS A 139 -8.23 -21.33 5.77
N ILE A 140 -8.35 -21.00 4.48
CA ILE A 140 -7.76 -21.77 3.39
C ILE A 140 -6.23 -21.75 3.49
N ILE A 141 -5.67 -20.60 3.84
CA ILE A 141 -4.23 -20.43 4.08
C ILE A 141 -4.02 -20.21 5.58
N LYS A 142 -3.17 -21.04 6.18
CA LYS A 142 -2.77 -20.90 7.58
C LYS A 142 -1.73 -19.79 7.72
N VAL A 143 -2.09 -18.70 8.37
CA VAL A 143 -1.20 -17.59 8.68
C VAL A 143 -0.43 -17.89 9.98
N ASP A 144 0.57 -18.74 9.86
CA ASP A 144 1.45 -19.14 10.95
C ASP A 144 2.80 -18.40 10.91
N GLY A 145 3.67 -18.71 11.88
CA GLY A 145 5.00 -18.11 11.97
C GLY A 145 5.91 -18.46 10.78
N LYS A 146 5.69 -19.61 10.11
CA LYS A 146 6.46 -19.98 8.89
C LYS A 146 6.01 -19.12 7.72
N PHE A 147 4.70 -19.01 7.50
CA PHE A 147 4.13 -18.14 6.47
C PHE A 147 4.61 -16.68 6.64
N ALA A 148 4.50 -16.14 7.85
CA ALA A 148 4.95 -14.80 8.16
C ALA A 148 6.43 -14.59 7.83
N ARG A 149 7.30 -15.56 8.19
CA ARG A 149 8.74 -15.49 7.90
C ARG A 149 9.03 -15.49 6.40
N ILE A 150 8.35 -16.35 5.63
CA ILE A 150 8.51 -16.42 4.18
C ILE A 150 8.11 -15.08 3.54
N MET A 151 6.96 -14.52 3.93
CA MET A 151 6.50 -13.24 3.41
C MET A 151 7.44 -12.08 3.76
N MET A 152 8.01 -12.09 4.96
CA MET A 152 9.00 -11.07 5.36
C MET A 152 10.30 -11.16 4.57
N ILE A 153 10.79 -12.37 4.28
CA ILE A 153 11.96 -12.57 3.42
C ILE A 153 11.65 -12.07 2.00
N ALA A 154 10.48 -12.43 1.45
CA ALA A 154 10.05 -11.98 0.13
C ALA A 154 9.95 -10.45 0.05
N LEU A 155 9.28 -9.81 1.03
CA LEU A 155 9.19 -8.35 1.14
C LEU A 155 10.58 -7.71 1.21
N GLY A 156 11.46 -8.22 2.10
CA GLY A 156 12.84 -7.72 2.25
C GLY A 156 13.64 -7.84 0.95
N THR A 157 13.49 -8.95 0.22
CA THR A 157 14.13 -9.14 -1.10
C THR A 157 13.63 -8.12 -2.12
N ILE A 158 12.32 -7.87 -2.18
CA ILE A 158 11.72 -6.89 -3.09
C ILE A 158 12.21 -5.48 -2.74
N MET A 159 12.21 -5.12 -1.44
CA MET A 159 12.72 -3.81 -1.00
C MET A 159 14.20 -3.61 -1.33
N LEU A 160 15.04 -4.61 -1.05
CA LEU A 160 16.46 -4.56 -1.40
C LEU A 160 16.66 -4.41 -2.90
N TYR A 161 15.86 -5.10 -3.71
CA TYR A 161 15.90 -4.96 -5.16
C TYR A 161 15.55 -3.52 -5.59
N TYR A 162 14.47 -2.91 -5.09
CA TYR A 162 14.10 -1.53 -5.43
C TYR A 162 15.15 -0.52 -4.97
N ILE A 163 15.69 -0.68 -3.77
CA ILE A 163 16.77 0.18 -3.27
C ILE A 163 18.01 0.04 -4.14
N SER A 164 18.41 -1.19 -4.51
CA SER A 164 19.57 -1.44 -5.35
C SER A 164 19.41 -0.83 -6.74
N THR A 165 18.23 -0.96 -7.37
CA THR A 165 17.96 -0.35 -8.68
C THR A 165 17.99 1.16 -8.61
N TRP A 166 17.46 1.74 -7.54
CA TRP A 166 17.47 3.19 -7.32
C TRP A 166 18.92 3.72 -7.13
N ILE A 167 19.71 3.06 -6.28
CA ILE A 167 21.13 3.42 -6.07
C ILE A 167 21.92 3.30 -7.38
N LEU A 168 21.78 2.19 -8.11
CA LEU A 168 22.50 1.96 -9.36
C LEU A 168 22.11 2.98 -10.44
N SER A 169 20.85 3.42 -10.47
CA SER A 169 20.42 4.47 -11.38
C SER A 169 21.12 5.81 -11.13
N MET A 170 21.48 6.13 -9.89
CA MET A 170 22.26 7.32 -9.56
C MET A 170 23.70 7.28 -10.15
N PHE A 171 24.24 6.08 -10.39
CA PHE A 171 25.52 5.86 -11.05
C PHE A 171 25.40 5.65 -12.58
N GLY A 172 24.22 5.90 -13.15
CA GLY A 172 23.97 5.75 -14.59
C GLY A 172 23.75 4.29 -15.05
N VAL A 173 23.72 3.33 -14.13
CA VAL A 173 23.43 1.92 -14.43
C VAL A 173 21.93 1.68 -14.34
N ASN A 174 21.27 1.58 -15.49
CA ASN A 174 19.84 1.28 -15.54
C ASN A 174 19.60 -0.23 -15.63
N LEU A 175 19.13 -0.83 -14.54
CA LEU A 175 18.66 -2.22 -14.55
C LEU A 175 17.26 -2.27 -15.17
N THR A 176 17.20 -2.56 -16.45
CA THR A 176 15.96 -2.56 -17.23
C THR A 176 15.05 -3.75 -16.95
N MET A 177 15.51 -4.73 -16.16
CA MET A 177 14.83 -6.01 -15.94
C MET A 177 13.39 -5.88 -15.43
N LEU A 178 13.10 -4.88 -14.56
CA LEU A 178 11.73 -4.59 -14.07
C LEU A 178 11.02 -3.49 -14.86
N HIS A 179 11.71 -2.74 -15.68
CA HIS A 179 11.12 -1.61 -16.41
C HIS A 179 10.74 -1.94 -17.84
N ASN A 180 11.17 -3.10 -18.34
CA ASN A 180 10.84 -3.59 -19.69
C ASN A 180 9.46 -4.24 -19.70
N SER A 181 8.81 -4.25 -20.86
CA SER A 181 7.56 -4.96 -21.11
C SER A 181 7.77 -6.43 -21.56
N GLY A 182 8.96 -7.00 -21.34
CA GLY A 182 9.26 -8.36 -21.72
C GLY A 182 8.61 -9.43 -20.82
N PRO A 183 8.50 -10.69 -21.28
CA PRO A 183 7.83 -11.77 -20.54
C PRO A 183 8.42 -12.00 -19.14
N LEU A 184 9.74 -11.89 -18.99
CA LEU A 184 10.43 -12.04 -17.70
C LEU A 184 10.01 -10.94 -16.70
N SER A 185 9.94 -9.68 -17.16
CA SER A 185 9.54 -8.55 -16.35
C SER A 185 8.07 -8.67 -15.88
N ILE A 186 7.19 -9.16 -16.77
CA ILE A 186 5.80 -9.46 -16.44
C ILE A 186 5.72 -10.57 -15.40
N GLY A 187 6.50 -11.65 -15.57
CA GLY A 187 6.55 -12.75 -14.60
C GLY A 187 7.00 -12.31 -13.22
N ILE A 188 8.05 -11.48 -13.13
CA ILE A 188 8.52 -10.90 -11.86
C ILE A 188 7.42 -10.02 -11.24
N SER A 189 6.76 -9.16 -12.02
CA SER A 189 5.67 -8.32 -11.51
C SER A 189 4.49 -9.15 -10.99
N LEU A 190 4.14 -10.26 -11.63
CA LEU A 190 3.11 -11.17 -11.13
C LEU A 190 3.49 -11.76 -9.75
N VAL A 191 4.75 -12.14 -9.57
CA VAL A 191 5.26 -12.62 -8.27
C VAL A 191 5.16 -11.54 -7.22
N ILE A 192 5.56 -10.29 -7.54
CA ILE A 192 5.50 -9.17 -6.60
C ILE A 192 4.05 -8.85 -6.22
N VAL A 193 3.13 -8.80 -7.19
CA VAL A 193 1.68 -8.64 -6.94
C VAL A 193 1.17 -9.77 -6.04
N GLY A 194 1.60 -11.02 -6.27
CA GLY A 194 1.26 -12.16 -5.41
C GLY A 194 1.75 -11.98 -3.97
N VAL A 195 2.99 -11.52 -3.79
CA VAL A 195 3.53 -11.23 -2.45
C VAL A 195 2.74 -10.11 -1.78
N ALA A 196 2.45 -9.00 -2.49
CA ALA A 196 1.66 -7.89 -1.96
C ALA A 196 0.24 -8.35 -1.56
N ALA A 197 -0.40 -9.19 -2.36
CA ALA A 197 -1.69 -9.78 -2.03
C ALA A 197 -1.62 -10.67 -0.77
N PHE A 198 -0.59 -11.50 -0.64
CA PHE A 198 -0.42 -12.35 0.55
C PHE A 198 -0.07 -11.55 1.82
N MET A 199 0.53 -10.37 1.70
CA MET A 199 0.74 -9.49 2.86
C MET A 199 -0.59 -9.06 3.51
N LEU A 200 -1.68 -8.91 2.74
CA LEU A 200 -3.01 -8.64 3.31
C LEU A 200 -3.46 -9.71 4.32
N LEU A 201 -3.08 -10.99 4.12
CA LEU A 201 -3.39 -12.05 5.09
C LEU A 201 -2.68 -11.81 6.42
N LEU A 202 -1.45 -11.27 6.40
CA LEU A 202 -0.72 -10.90 7.61
C LEU A 202 -1.37 -9.70 8.31
N ASP A 203 -1.85 -8.72 7.54
CA ASP A 203 -2.54 -7.55 8.08
C ASP A 203 -3.86 -7.97 8.77
N PHE A 204 -4.66 -8.82 8.12
CA PHE A 204 -5.89 -9.35 8.74
C PHE A 204 -5.60 -10.17 9.99
N ASN A 205 -4.57 -11.02 9.97
CA ASN A 205 -4.15 -11.81 11.13
C ASN A 205 -3.67 -10.93 12.29
N PHE A 206 -2.96 -9.84 11.98
CA PHE A 206 -2.54 -8.88 13.00
C PHE A 206 -3.75 -8.21 13.65
N ILE A 207 -4.71 -7.71 12.83
CA ILE A 207 -5.92 -7.03 13.31
C ILE A 207 -6.75 -7.96 14.21
N GLU A 208 -6.93 -9.21 13.80
CA GLU A 208 -7.68 -10.20 14.57
C GLU A 208 -6.99 -10.50 15.92
N LYS A 209 -5.70 -10.86 15.88
CA LYS A 209 -4.91 -11.16 17.10
C LYS A 209 -4.80 -9.97 18.04
N ALA A 210 -4.65 -8.75 17.52
CA ALA A 210 -4.61 -7.55 18.33
C ALA A 210 -5.95 -7.30 19.04
N SER A 211 -7.06 -7.52 18.33
CA SER A 211 -8.41 -7.42 18.90
C SER A 211 -8.65 -8.49 19.96
N GLU A 212 -8.28 -9.75 19.71
CA GLU A 212 -8.41 -10.86 20.66
C GLU A 212 -7.57 -10.65 21.93
N ALA A 213 -6.40 -10.04 21.80
CA ALA A 213 -5.52 -9.72 22.91
C ALA A 213 -5.95 -8.48 23.71
N GLY A 214 -7.05 -7.82 23.34
CA GLY A 214 -7.54 -6.65 24.04
C GLY A 214 -6.66 -5.40 23.86
N ALA A 215 -6.05 -5.22 22.69
CA ALA A 215 -5.23 -4.05 22.39
C ALA A 215 -6.00 -2.72 22.58
N PRO A 216 -5.33 -1.62 22.92
CA PRO A 216 -5.98 -0.31 23.12
C PRO A 216 -6.69 0.18 21.86
N LYS A 217 -7.71 1.02 22.03
CA LYS A 217 -8.60 1.53 20.98
C LYS A 217 -7.88 2.24 19.82
N TYR A 218 -6.78 2.95 20.10
CA TYR A 218 -6.01 3.62 19.04
C TYR A 218 -5.34 2.66 18.05
N MET A 219 -5.16 1.37 18.43
CA MET A 219 -4.64 0.33 17.55
C MET A 219 -5.57 0.02 16.37
N GLU A 220 -6.84 0.42 16.42
CA GLU A 220 -7.74 0.35 15.26
C GLU A 220 -7.25 1.27 14.13
N TRP A 221 -6.76 2.47 14.46
CA TRP A 221 -6.16 3.39 13.47
C TRP A 221 -4.83 2.87 12.95
N TYR A 222 -4.04 2.24 13.82
CA TYR A 222 -2.76 1.65 13.44
C TYR A 222 -2.94 0.45 12.52
N GLY A 223 -3.90 -0.43 12.82
CA GLY A 223 -4.25 -1.56 11.95
C GLY A 223 -4.82 -1.11 10.61
N ALA A 224 -5.68 -0.07 10.62
CA ALA A 224 -6.22 0.54 9.40
C ALA A 224 -5.11 1.18 8.54
N PHE A 225 -4.16 1.87 9.17
CA PHE A 225 -2.98 2.41 8.50
C PHE A 225 -2.13 1.31 7.85
N GLY A 226 -1.81 0.23 8.57
CA GLY A 226 -1.04 -0.89 8.02
C GLY A 226 -1.71 -1.52 6.81
N LEU A 227 -3.02 -1.79 6.91
CA LEU A 227 -3.81 -2.32 5.79
C LEU A 227 -3.79 -1.38 4.58
N MET A 228 -3.87 -0.06 4.82
CA MET A 228 -3.82 0.93 3.74
C MET A 228 -2.45 0.92 3.04
N VAL A 229 -1.35 0.89 3.77
CA VAL A 229 0.01 0.81 3.19
C VAL A 229 0.12 -0.38 2.24
N THR A 230 -0.40 -1.55 2.64
CA THR A 230 -0.39 -2.76 1.82
C THR A 230 -1.29 -2.62 0.58
N LEU A 231 -2.48 -2.01 0.72
CA LEU A 231 -3.39 -1.77 -0.41
C LEU A 231 -2.82 -0.78 -1.43
N VAL A 232 -2.16 0.28 -0.97
CA VAL A 232 -1.47 1.25 -1.84
C VAL A 232 -0.35 0.56 -2.61
N TRP A 233 0.49 -0.22 -1.94
CA TRP A 233 1.54 -0.98 -2.62
C TRP A 233 0.96 -1.95 -3.64
N LEU A 234 -0.05 -2.73 -3.29
CA LEU A 234 -0.73 -3.65 -4.19
C LEU A 234 -1.31 -2.92 -5.42
N TYR A 235 -1.92 -1.75 -5.23
CA TYR A 235 -2.44 -0.93 -6.31
C TYR A 235 -1.34 -0.51 -7.30
N LEU A 236 -0.21 -0.02 -6.78
CA LEU A 236 0.92 0.41 -7.61
C LEU A 236 1.51 -0.75 -8.40
N GLU A 237 1.65 -1.92 -7.80
CA GLU A 237 2.17 -3.11 -8.48
C GLU A 237 1.21 -3.61 -9.58
N ILE A 238 -0.10 -3.60 -9.31
CA ILE A 238 -1.11 -3.96 -10.33
C ILE A 238 -1.11 -2.93 -11.46
N LEU A 239 -1.04 -1.64 -11.16
CA LEU A 239 -0.99 -0.58 -12.17
C LEU A 239 0.24 -0.74 -13.07
N GLN A 240 1.42 -1.00 -12.48
CA GLN A 240 2.65 -1.26 -13.24
C GLN A 240 2.54 -2.56 -14.06
N LEU A 241 1.96 -3.62 -13.52
CA LEU A 241 1.76 -4.87 -14.23
C LEU A 241 0.85 -4.66 -15.46
N LEU A 242 -0.25 -3.94 -15.32
CA LEU A 242 -1.15 -3.62 -16.44
C LEU A 242 -0.45 -2.76 -17.50
N ALA A 243 0.39 -1.81 -17.07
CA ALA A 243 1.19 -1.00 -17.99
C ALA A 243 2.18 -1.85 -18.80
N LYS A 244 2.82 -2.84 -18.18
CA LYS A 244 3.71 -3.79 -18.89
C LYS A 244 2.96 -4.64 -19.91
N PHE A 245 1.75 -5.11 -19.58
CA PHE A 245 0.90 -5.81 -20.53
C PHE A 245 0.50 -4.92 -21.71
N ALA A 246 0.20 -3.65 -21.46
CA ALA A 246 -0.13 -2.69 -22.52
C ALA A 246 1.08 -2.39 -23.41
N GLY A 247 2.28 -2.25 -22.84
CA GLY A 247 3.52 -2.01 -23.59
C GLY A 247 4.04 -3.21 -24.38
N ASN A 248 3.65 -4.44 -24.03
CA ASN A 248 4.04 -5.65 -24.75
C ASN A 248 3.15 -5.94 -25.98
N ARG A 249 2.09 -5.18 -26.19
CA ARG A 249 1.17 -5.33 -27.33
C ARG A 249 1.58 -4.53 -28.57
N ASN A 250 2.62 -3.72 -28.44
CA ASN A 250 3.22 -2.94 -29.53
C ASN A 250 4.57 -3.54 -29.93
#